data_43b56f65b1ea9086a9e6095d7b697445
#
_entry.id   43b56f65b1ea9086a9e6095d7b697445
#
_cell.length_a   1.000
_cell.length_b   1.000
_cell.length_c   1.000
_cell.angle_alpha   90.00
_cell.angle_beta   90.00
_cell.angle_gamma   90.00
#
_symmetry.space_group_name_H-M   'P 1'
#
loop_
_entity.id
_entity.type
_entity.pdbx_description
1 polymer ?
#
loop_
_entity_poly.entity_id
_entity_poly.type
_entity_poly.pdbx_seq_one_letter_code
_entity_poly.pdbx_strand_id
1 'polypeptide(L)'
;STEIFPIVNFKKVLNEVLDRDGAEALITQESLGYEGLRETISRVFWSGSVKSEDILIVTGAQQGIDIISKALINHNDTVLVEKPTYSGALSVFKSRKANIIELPIRKNGIDTEKLEKILMKNSISCFYAMSYFQNPSGMSYGMEEKKRILQLAEIYDFFIIEDDYLSELILDESIP
;
A
#
# COMPACT_ATOMS: atom_id res chain seq x y z
N SER A 1 -14.46 -14.89 8.79
CA SER A 1 -15.43 -16.01 8.91
C SER A 1 -16.07 -16.22 7.56
N THR A 2 -16.18 -17.47 7.10
CA THR A 2 -16.81 -17.85 5.81
C THR A 2 -18.30 -17.49 5.75
N GLU A 3 -18.93 -17.23 6.87
CA GLU A 3 -20.34 -16.85 6.99
C GLU A 3 -20.65 -15.41 6.54
N ILE A 4 -19.64 -14.54 6.53
CA ILE A 4 -19.81 -13.12 6.17
C ILE A 4 -19.64 -12.91 4.65
N PHE A 5 -19.04 -13.88 3.94
CA PHE A 5 -18.81 -13.73 2.52
C PHE A 5 -20.10 -13.86 1.71
N PRO A 6 -20.51 -12.85 0.91
CA PRO A 6 -21.79 -12.82 0.21
C PRO A 6 -21.78 -13.71 -1.05
N ILE A 7 -21.70 -15.03 -0.86
CA ILE A 7 -21.48 -16.02 -1.93
C ILE A 7 -22.54 -15.96 -3.04
N VAL A 8 -23.81 -15.65 -2.68
CA VAL A 8 -24.90 -15.56 -3.66
C VAL A 8 -24.70 -14.39 -4.59
N ASN A 9 -24.37 -13.21 -4.04
CA ASN A 9 -24.10 -12.01 -4.82
C ASN A 9 -22.84 -12.21 -5.67
N PHE A 10 -21.79 -12.83 -5.11
CA PHE A 10 -20.57 -13.11 -5.84
C PHE A 10 -20.80 -14.01 -7.05
N LYS A 11 -21.57 -15.09 -6.91
CA LYS A 11 -21.95 -15.97 -8.02
C LYS A 11 -22.73 -15.23 -9.10
N LYS A 12 -23.67 -14.36 -8.70
CA LYS A 12 -24.46 -13.56 -9.65
C LYS A 12 -23.53 -12.66 -10.47
N VAL A 13 -22.69 -11.89 -9.81
CA VAL A 13 -21.75 -10.96 -10.47
C VAL A 13 -20.76 -11.72 -11.36
N LEU A 14 -20.24 -12.86 -10.91
CA LEU A 14 -19.35 -13.70 -11.71
C LEU A 14 -20.01 -14.15 -13.02
N ASN A 15 -21.27 -14.64 -12.95
CA ASN A 15 -22.01 -15.02 -14.14
C ASN A 15 -22.26 -13.83 -15.07
N GLU A 16 -22.66 -12.67 -14.53
CA GLU A 16 -22.85 -11.45 -15.32
C GLU A 16 -21.58 -11.01 -16.06
N VAL A 17 -20.42 -11.13 -15.43
CA VAL A 17 -19.12 -10.83 -16.06
C VAL A 17 -18.81 -11.83 -17.17
N LEU A 18 -18.99 -13.13 -16.93
CA LEU A 18 -18.75 -14.17 -17.93
C LEU A 18 -19.72 -14.06 -19.12
N ASP A 19 -20.98 -13.71 -18.87
CA ASP A 19 -21.99 -13.48 -19.92
C ASP A 19 -21.66 -12.24 -20.77
N ARG A 20 -21.13 -11.18 -20.14
CA ARG A 20 -20.78 -9.93 -20.81
C ARG A 20 -19.46 -10.03 -21.59
N ASP A 21 -18.41 -10.55 -20.95
CA ASP A 21 -17.04 -10.51 -21.47
C ASP A 21 -16.62 -11.84 -22.12
N GLY A 22 -17.35 -12.92 -21.84
CA GLY A 22 -17.10 -14.24 -22.44
C GLY A 22 -15.68 -14.73 -22.16
N ALA A 23 -15.02 -15.21 -23.22
CA ALA A 23 -13.66 -15.73 -23.14
C ALA A 23 -12.62 -14.66 -22.80
N GLU A 24 -12.88 -13.38 -23.09
CA GLU A 24 -11.97 -12.25 -22.81
C GLU A 24 -11.66 -12.14 -21.31
N ALA A 25 -12.62 -12.48 -20.44
CA ALA A 25 -12.41 -12.49 -18.98
C ALA A 25 -11.39 -13.55 -18.51
N LEU A 26 -11.08 -14.54 -19.34
CA LEU A 26 -10.28 -15.72 -18.98
C LEU A 26 -8.95 -15.85 -19.73
N ILE A 27 -8.71 -15.00 -20.72
CA ILE A 27 -7.45 -15.01 -21.49
C ILE A 27 -6.33 -14.25 -20.74
N THR A 28 -5.12 -14.41 -21.22
CA THR A 28 -3.96 -13.67 -20.71
C THR A 28 -4.18 -12.18 -20.95
N GLN A 29 -4.15 -11.42 -19.87
CA GLN A 29 -4.29 -9.98 -19.90
C GLN A 29 -2.95 -9.27 -20.16
N GLU A 30 -3.01 -7.95 -20.40
CA GLU A 30 -1.84 -7.08 -20.46
C GLU A 30 -1.03 -7.13 -19.15
N SER A 31 0.24 -6.70 -19.21
CA SER A 31 1.13 -6.69 -18.05
C SER A 31 0.62 -5.85 -16.87
N LEU A 32 -0.18 -4.81 -17.14
CA LEU A 32 -0.83 -4.02 -16.09
C LEU A 32 -2.09 -4.69 -15.50
N GLY A 33 -2.58 -5.76 -16.11
CA GLY A 33 -3.83 -6.43 -15.74
C GLY A 33 -5.04 -5.93 -16.52
N TYR A 34 -6.20 -6.54 -16.26
CA TYR A 34 -7.43 -6.31 -17.00
C TYR A 34 -7.86 -4.83 -16.99
N GLU A 35 -7.95 -4.23 -18.17
CA GLU A 35 -8.20 -2.79 -18.34
C GLU A 35 -9.52 -2.34 -17.70
N GLY A 36 -10.61 -3.08 -17.92
CA GLY A 36 -11.91 -2.74 -17.33
C GLY A 36 -11.91 -2.73 -15.79
N LEU A 37 -11.06 -3.55 -15.14
CA LEU A 37 -10.87 -3.50 -13.70
C LEU A 37 -10.09 -2.24 -13.30
N ARG A 38 -9.01 -1.91 -14.00
CA ARG A 38 -8.20 -0.71 -13.73
C ARG A 38 -9.02 0.58 -13.90
N GLU A 39 -9.85 0.68 -14.96
CA GLU A 39 -10.77 1.79 -15.16
C GLU A 39 -11.82 1.89 -14.04
N THR A 40 -12.36 0.75 -13.62
CA THR A 40 -13.34 0.70 -12.52
C THR A 40 -12.71 1.15 -11.21
N ILE A 41 -11.49 0.70 -10.89
CA ILE A 41 -10.74 1.13 -9.70
C ILE A 41 -10.49 2.64 -9.77
N SER A 42 -9.99 3.17 -10.88
CA SER A 42 -9.78 4.60 -11.08
C SER A 42 -11.05 5.41 -10.78
N ARG A 43 -12.18 4.99 -11.34
CA ARG A 43 -13.45 5.69 -11.20
C ARG A 43 -14.06 5.58 -9.82
N VAL A 44 -14.09 4.36 -9.24
CA VAL A 44 -14.85 4.07 -8.01
C VAL A 44 -14.08 4.46 -6.76
N PHE A 45 -12.81 4.08 -6.69
CA PHE A 45 -11.99 4.32 -5.49
C PHE A 45 -11.27 5.67 -5.53
N TRP A 46 -10.91 6.15 -6.71
CA TRP A 46 -10.10 7.36 -6.87
C TRP A 46 -10.85 8.54 -7.51
N SER A 47 -12.15 8.37 -7.83
CA SER A 47 -12.96 9.41 -8.49
C SER A 47 -12.29 10.00 -9.74
N GLY A 48 -11.48 9.19 -10.44
CA GLY A 48 -10.72 9.58 -11.62
C GLY A 48 -9.44 10.38 -11.36
N SER A 49 -9.04 10.60 -10.09
CA SER A 49 -7.79 11.31 -9.76
C SER A 49 -6.53 10.50 -10.05
N VAL A 50 -6.62 9.16 -10.05
CA VAL A 50 -5.58 8.24 -10.51
C VAL A 50 -6.02 7.65 -11.83
N LYS A 51 -5.19 7.71 -12.86
CA LYS A 51 -5.52 7.18 -14.19
C LYS A 51 -5.40 5.65 -14.21
N SER A 52 -6.15 4.97 -15.07
CA SER A 52 -6.09 3.51 -15.20
C SER A 52 -4.71 3.01 -15.65
N GLU A 53 -3.95 3.82 -16.37
CA GLU A 53 -2.57 3.52 -16.79
C GLU A 53 -1.56 3.54 -15.63
N ASP A 54 -1.89 4.20 -14.51
CA ASP A 54 -1.08 4.26 -13.30
C ASP A 54 -1.45 3.15 -12.29
N ILE A 55 -2.35 2.25 -12.67
CA ILE A 55 -2.83 1.15 -11.84
C ILE A 55 -2.27 -0.18 -12.36
N LEU A 56 -1.62 -0.93 -11.48
CA LEU A 56 -1.13 -2.28 -11.73
C LEU A 56 -1.89 -3.30 -10.89
N ILE A 57 -2.51 -4.28 -11.54
CA ILE A 57 -3.18 -5.39 -10.84
C ILE A 57 -2.15 -6.46 -10.50
N VAL A 58 -2.11 -6.85 -9.24
CA VAL A 58 -1.16 -7.84 -8.69
C VAL A 58 -1.89 -8.95 -7.93
N THR A 59 -1.23 -10.05 -7.68
CA THR A 59 -1.78 -11.20 -6.95
C THR A 59 -1.69 -11.06 -5.43
N GLY A 60 -1.77 -9.84 -4.93
CA GLY A 60 -1.74 -9.49 -3.52
C GLY A 60 -0.61 -8.53 -3.16
N ALA A 61 -0.69 -7.95 -1.96
CA ALA A 61 0.24 -6.93 -1.48
C ALA A 61 1.71 -7.37 -1.52
N GLN A 62 1.99 -8.64 -1.23
CA GLN A 62 3.36 -9.18 -1.27
C GLN A 62 4.01 -9.04 -2.65
N GLN A 63 3.28 -9.30 -3.73
CA GLN A 63 3.77 -9.08 -5.09
C GLN A 63 3.94 -7.59 -5.39
N GLY A 64 2.99 -6.76 -4.96
CA GLY A 64 3.08 -5.30 -5.11
C GLY A 64 4.34 -4.74 -4.44
N ILE A 65 4.59 -5.12 -3.19
CA ILE A 65 5.79 -4.71 -2.44
C ILE A 65 7.07 -5.17 -3.16
N ASP A 66 7.11 -6.40 -3.68
CA ASP A 66 8.28 -6.91 -4.41
C ASP A 66 8.54 -6.11 -5.69
N ILE A 67 7.50 -5.82 -6.48
CA ILE A 67 7.61 -5.03 -7.72
C ILE A 67 8.09 -3.61 -7.42
N ILE A 68 7.45 -2.92 -6.45
CA ILE A 68 7.83 -1.57 -6.04
C ILE A 68 9.28 -1.55 -5.54
N SER A 69 9.66 -2.54 -4.74
CA SER A 69 11.02 -2.65 -4.22
C SER A 69 12.06 -2.84 -5.33
N LYS A 70 11.72 -3.58 -6.39
CA LYS A 70 12.59 -3.73 -7.57
C LYS A 70 12.76 -2.41 -8.33
N ALA A 71 11.72 -1.60 -8.36
CA ALA A 71 11.73 -0.33 -9.08
C ALA A 71 12.49 0.78 -8.31
N LEU A 72 12.34 0.82 -6.98
CA LEU A 72 12.79 1.95 -6.16
C LEU A 72 14.05 1.69 -5.32
N ILE A 73 14.40 0.42 -5.06
CA ILE A 73 15.45 0.08 -4.09
C ILE A 73 16.63 -0.59 -4.79
N ASN A 74 17.78 0.08 -4.75
CA ASN A 74 19.06 -0.48 -5.17
C ASN A 74 19.77 -1.18 -3.99
N HIS A 75 20.83 -1.89 -4.30
CA HIS A 75 21.70 -2.51 -3.30
C HIS A 75 22.32 -1.45 -2.37
N ASN A 76 22.21 -1.65 -1.05
CA ASN A 76 22.64 -0.74 0.01
C ASN A 76 21.82 0.56 0.15
N ASP A 77 20.75 0.74 -0.60
CA ASP A 77 19.80 1.82 -0.31
C ASP A 77 19.20 1.65 1.10
N THR A 78 18.83 2.75 1.72
CA THR A 78 18.25 2.72 3.05
C THR A 78 16.72 2.83 2.97
N VAL A 79 16.04 1.87 3.57
CA VAL A 79 14.59 1.83 3.70
C VAL A 79 14.21 2.09 5.16
N LEU A 80 13.37 3.08 5.37
CA LEU A 80 12.75 3.33 6.66
C LEU A 80 11.49 2.48 6.80
N VAL A 81 11.30 1.86 7.95
CA VAL A 81 10.11 1.06 8.26
C VAL A 81 9.62 1.36 9.67
N GLU A 82 8.36 1.10 9.91
CA GLU A 82 7.78 1.13 11.25
C GLU A 82 8.37 0.02 12.15
N LYS A 83 8.29 0.22 13.47
CA LYS A 83 8.65 -0.80 14.46
C LYS A 83 7.55 -0.93 15.53
N PRO A 84 6.80 -2.02 15.56
CA PRO A 84 6.85 -3.18 14.63
C PRO A 84 6.28 -2.87 13.24
N THR A 85 6.53 -3.74 12.25
CA THR A 85 5.99 -3.65 10.90
C THR A 85 5.69 -5.03 10.32
N TYR A 86 5.08 -5.08 9.14
CA TYR A 86 4.76 -6.32 8.46
C TYR A 86 6.02 -7.09 8.04
N SER A 87 6.14 -8.33 8.51
CA SER A 87 7.32 -9.17 8.29
C SER A 87 7.55 -9.54 6.82
N GLY A 88 6.47 -9.61 6.03
CA GLY A 88 6.54 -9.86 4.59
C GLY A 88 7.30 -8.76 3.84
N ALA A 89 7.02 -7.50 4.15
CA ALA A 89 7.74 -6.37 3.59
C ALA A 89 9.22 -6.38 3.99
N LEU A 90 9.51 -6.62 5.27
CA LEU A 90 10.90 -6.74 5.74
C LEU A 90 11.68 -7.81 4.99
N SER A 91 11.05 -8.95 4.69
CA SER A 91 11.69 -10.04 3.95
C SER A 91 12.04 -9.61 2.52
N VAL A 92 11.17 -8.85 1.86
CA VAL A 92 11.43 -8.30 0.53
C VAL A 92 12.59 -7.31 0.58
N PHE A 93 12.56 -6.32 1.46
CA PHE A 93 13.63 -5.31 1.55
C PHE A 93 15.00 -5.94 1.87
N LYS A 94 15.03 -6.92 2.78
CA LYS A 94 16.26 -7.70 3.07
C LYS A 94 16.75 -8.48 1.86
N SER A 95 15.86 -9.07 1.05
CA SER A 95 16.24 -9.77 -0.17
C SER A 95 16.91 -8.84 -1.21
N ARG A 96 16.52 -7.55 -1.20
CA ARG A 96 17.15 -6.48 -2.00
C ARG A 96 18.47 -5.98 -1.40
N LYS A 97 18.88 -6.51 -0.24
CA LYS A 97 20.06 -6.06 0.53
C LYS A 97 19.99 -4.58 0.92
N ALA A 98 18.78 -4.09 1.16
CA ALA A 98 18.57 -2.76 1.69
C ALA A 98 19.03 -2.66 3.15
N ASN A 99 19.54 -1.49 3.53
CA ASN A 99 19.77 -1.13 4.92
C ASN A 99 18.42 -0.75 5.55
N ILE A 100 18.07 -1.34 6.69
CA ILE A 100 16.79 -1.07 7.34
C ILE A 100 17.00 -0.15 8.54
N ILE A 101 16.30 0.98 8.55
CA ILE A 101 16.16 1.82 9.73
C ILE A 101 14.74 1.67 10.26
N GLU A 102 14.61 1.45 11.57
CA GLU A 102 13.33 1.25 12.23
C GLU A 102 12.89 2.51 12.98
N LEU A 103 11.66 2.97 12.72
CA LEU A 103 10.99 4.05 13.43
C LEU A 103 9.97 3.46 14.41
N PRO A 104 10.19 3.53 15.72
CA PRO A 104 9.23 3.00 16.69
C PRO A 104 7.88 3.72 16.63
N ILE A 105 6.81 2.94 16.59
CA ILE A 105 5.44 3.44 16.71
C ILE A 105 5.11 3.69 18.17
N ARG A 106 4.38 4.77 18.43
CA ARG A 106 3.82 5.12 19.73
C ARG A 106 2.33 4.73 19.80
N LYS A 107 1.76 4.76 20.99
CA LYS A 107 0.30 4.50 21.19
C LYS A 107 -0.59 5.45 20.36
N ASN A 108 -0.12 6.63 20.05
CA ASN A 108 -0.88 7.70 19.38
C ASN A 108 -0.33 8.01 17.98
N GLY A 109 0.38 7.08 17.34
CA GLY A 109 0.86 7.29 15.99
C GLY A 109 2.38 7.28 15.84
N ILE A 110 2.87 7.94 14.82
CA ILE A 110 4.28 8.08 14.51
C ILE A 110 4.87 9.33 15.17
N ASP A 111 6.10 9.19 15.69
CA ASP A 111 6.90 10.31 16.15
C ASP A 111 7.54 11.05 14.98
N THR A 112 6.86 12.07 14.47
CA THR A 112 7.34 12.86 13.32
C THR A 112 8.61 13.65 13.60
N GLU A 113 8.86 14.06 14.86
CA GLU A 113 10.12 14.69 15.25
C GLU A 113 11.29 13.70 15.19
N LYS A 114 11.05 12.47 15.63
CA LYS A 114 12.05 11.41 15.54
C LYS A 114 12.30 11.02 14.09
N LEU A 115 11.23 10.95 13.28
CA LEU A 115 11.34 10.74 11.83
C LEU A 115 12.29 11.79 11.23
N GLU A 116 12.04 13.07 11.47
CA GLU A 116 12.87 14.15 10.94
C GLU A 116 14.34 14.05 11.38
N LYS A 117 14.59 13.72 12.66
CA LYS A 117 15.96 13.48 13.16
C LYS A 117 16.67 12.32 12.47
N ILE A 118 15.94 11.30 12.03
CA ILE A 118 16.49 10.18 11.24
C ILE A 118 16.84 10.69 9.83
N LEU A 119 15.92 11.43 9.20
CA LEU A 119 16.09 11.99 7.85
C LEU A 119 17.27 12.96 7.77
N MET A 120 17.49 13.79 8.78
CA MET A 120 18.63 14.70 8.86
C MET A 120 20.00 13.99 8.84
N LYS A 121 20.05 12.71 9.23
CA LYS A 121 21.29 11.95 9.38
C LYS A 121 21.49 10.87 8.33
N ASN A 122 20.46 10.55 7.57
CA ASN A 122 20.45 9.41 6.65
C ASN A 122 19.77 9.81 5.34
N SER A 123 20.33 9.40 4.22
CA SER A 123 19.63 9.41 2.95
C SER A 123 18.70 8.19 2.91
N ILE A 124 17.40 8.43 2.81
CA ILE A 124 16.36 7.41 2.78
C ILE A 124 15.81 7.33 1.37
N SER A 125 15.77 6.13 0.76
CA SER A 125 15.16 5.94 -0.56
C SER A 125 13.65 5.84 -0.46
N CYS A 126 13.14 5.12 0.53
CA CYS A 126 11.70 5.04 0.76
C CYS A 126 11.36 4.78 2.23
N PHE A 127 10.15 5.19 2.60
CA PHE A 127 9.50 4.87 3.87
C PHE A 127 8.30 3.96 3.61
N TYR A 128 8.35 2.73 4.14
CA TYR A 128 7.23 1.79 4.12
C TYR A 128 6.38 2.00 5.35
N ALA A 129 5.11 2.34 5.15
CA ALA A 129 4.17 2.72 6.19
C ALA A 129 2.78 2.09 5.97
N MET A 130 2.12 1.74 7.05
CA MET A 130 0.70 1.34 7.08
C MET A 130 -0.08 2.39 7.87
N SER A 131 -0.64 3.36 7.16
CA SER A 131 -1.27 4.53 7.79
C SER A 131 -2.64 4.23 8.41
N TYR A 132 -3.27 3.11 8.01
CA TYR A 132 -4.52 2.59 8.57
C TYR A 132 -4.36 1.19 9.12
N PHE A 133 -4.86 0.94 10.32
CA PHE A 133 -4.86 -0.38 10.98
C PHE A 133 -3.54 -1.11 10.88
N GLN A 134 -2.46 -0.41 11.19
CA GLN A 134 -1.09 -0.87 11.09
C GLN A 134 -0.90 -2.31 11.61
N ASN A 135 -0.25 -3.14 10.85
CA ASN A 135 0.03 -4.53 11.20
C ASN A 135 1.42 -4.65 11.85
N PRO A 136 1.51 -5.08 13.14
CA PRO A 136 0.47 -5.74 13.94
C PRO A 136 -0.21 -4.86 15.00
N SER A 137 0.03 -3.55 15.06
CA SER A 137 -0.41 -2.73 16.19
C SER A 137 -1.90 -2.37 16.17
N GLY A 138 -2.55 -2.42 14.99
CA GLY A 138 -3.94 -1.99 14.79
C GLY A 138 -4.12 -0.47 14.84
N MET A 139 -3.05 0.29 14.93
CA MET A 139 -3.09 1.76 15.04
C MET A 139 -3.29 2.41 13.67
N SER A 140 -3.93 3.58 13.67
CA SER A 140 -4.00 4.45 12.48
C SER A 140 -3.31 5.79 12.76
N TYR A 141 -2.73 6.40 11.72
CA TYR A 141 -2.10 7.71 11.82
C TYR A 141 -3.14 8.82 11.87
N GLY A 142 -2.88 9.83 12.67
CA GLY A 142 -3.65 11.06 12.65
C GLY A 142 -3.39 11.90 11.38
N MET A 143 -4.35 12.76 11.03
CA MET A 143 -4.25 13.61 9.84
C MET A 143 -3.00 14.52 9.85
N GLU A 144 -2.65 15.07 11.01
CA GLU A 144 -1.46 15.94 11.14
C GLU A 144 -0.15 15.17 10.94
N GLU A 145 -0.10 13.91 11.39
CA GLU A 145 1.05 13.04 11.16
C GLU A 145 1.20 12.72 9.67
N LYS A 146 0.09 12.37 8.98
CA LYS A 146 0.08 12.11 7.54
C LYS A 146 0.59 13.32 6.75
N LYS A 147 0.06 14.52 7.06
CA LYS A 147 0.52 15.78 6.43
C LYS A 147 2.01 16.03 6.67
N ARG A 148 2.47 15.81 7.92
CA ARG A 148 3.89 16.04 8.25
C ARG A 148 4.80 15.05 7.53
N ILE A 149 4.39 13.78 7.39
CA ILE A 149 5.15 12.76 6.65
C ILE A 149 5.28 13.16 5.17
N LEU A 150 4.19 13.62 4.54
CA LEU A 150 4.21 14.11 3.16
C LEU A 150 5.16 15.30 2.98
N GLN A 151 5.10 16.29 3.88
CA GLN A 151 6.03 17.44 3.85
C GLN A 151 7.49 16.99 3.98
N LEU A 152 7.77 16.04 4.88
CA LEU A 152 9.12 15.52 5.05
C LEU A 152 9.59 14.73 3.83
N ALA A 153 8.69 14.00 3.15
CA ALA A 153 9.02 13.31 1.92
C ALA A 153 9.43 14.28 0.81
N GLU A 154 8.76 15.42 0.69
CA GLU A 154 9.14 16.48 -0.25
C GLU A 154 10.49 17.13 0.11
N ILE A 155 10.71 17.45 1.41
CA ILE A 155 11.93 18.13 1.86
C ILE A 155 13.17 17.25 1.71
N TYR A 156 13.04 15.96 2.02
CA TYR A 156 14.17 15.01 2.06
C TYR A 156 14.22 14.07 0.85
N ASP A 157 13.34 14.26 -0.14
CA ASP A 157 13.30 13.54 -1.43
C ASP A 157 13.31 12.02 -1.28
N PHE A 158 12.31 11.47 -0.58
CA PHE A 158 12.11 10.04 -0.46
C PHE A 158 10.69 9.61 -0.87
N PHE A 159 10.55 8.38 -1.34
CA PHE A 159 9.25 7.80 -1.67
C PHE A 159 8.53 7.25 -0.43
N ILE A 160 7.21 7.38 -0.41
CA ILE A 160 6.36 6.70 0.56
C ILE A 160 5.74 5.48 -0.13
N ILE A 161 5.93 4.30 0.45
CA ILE A 161 5.22 3.08 0.08
C ILE A 161 4.13 2.87 1.13
N GLU A 162 2.91 3.27 0.80
CA GLU A 162 1.76 3.08 1.69
C GLU A 162 1.12 1.72 1.41
N ASP A 163 1.07 0.86 2.43
CA ASP A 163 0.39 -0.42 2.40
C ASP A 163 -0.98 -0.26 3.09
N ASP A 164 -1.99 -0.02 2.28
CA ASP A 164 -3.36 0.19 2.73
C ASP A 164 -4.25 -0.99 2.31
N TYR A 165 -4.51 -1.87 3.23
CA TYR A 165 -5.29 -3.08 2.98
C TYR A 165 -6.66 -3.11 3.66
N LEU A 166 -7.00 -2.09 4.47
CA LEU A 166 -8.21 -2.07 5.28
C LEU A 166 -9.00 -0.75 5.23
N SER A 167 -8.51 0.32 4.62
CA SER A 167 -9.24 1.61 4.62
C SER A 167 -10.64 1.51 4.03
N GLU A 168 -10.82 0.70 2.99
CA GLU A 168 -12.12 0.45 2.36
C GLU A 168 -13.10 -0.35 3.25
N LEU A 169 -12.62 -0.89 4.37
CA LEU A 169 -13.41 -1.64 5.35
C LEU A 169 -13.71 -0.82 6.60
N ILE A 170 -13.41 0.48 6.60
CA ILE A 170 -13.73 1.38 7.71
C ILE A 170 -15.25 1.53 7.80
N LEU A 171 -15.81 1.07 8.91
CA LEU A 171 -17.25 1.18 9.22
C LEU A 171 -17.55 2.32 10.20
N ASP A 172 -16.52 2.95 10.76
CA ASP A 172 -16.61 4.00 11.76
C ASP A 172 -15.98 5.29 11.23
N GLU A 173 -16.81 6.30 10.98
CA GLU A 173 -16.39 7.62 10.49
C GLU A 173 -15.47 8.40 11.46
N SER A 174 -15.27 7.91 12.68
CA SER A 174 -14.35 8.51 13.67
C SER A 174 -12.88 8.18 13.42
N ILE A 175 -12.56 7.27 12.49
CA ILE A 175 -11.18 6.91 12.12
C ILE A 175 -10.73 7.88 11.02
N PRO A 176 -9.63 8.63 11.24
CA PRO A 176 -9.16 9.67 10.34
C PRO A 176 -8.56 9.15 9.02
#